data_a6c8e891f30cfbf82eb36a5332e7a5a3
#
_entry.id   a6c8e891f30cfbf82eb36a5332e7a5a3
#
_cell.length_a   1.000
_cell.length_b   1.000
_cell.length_c   1.000
_cell.angle_alpha   90.00
_cell.angle_beta   90.00
_cell.angle_gamma   90.00
#
_symmetry.space_group_name_H-M   'P 1'
#
loop_
_entity.id
_entity.type
_entity.pdbx_description
1 polymer ?
#
loop_
_entity_poly.entity_id
_entity_poly.type
_entity_poly.pdbx_seq_one_letter_code
_entity_poly.pdbx_strand_id
1 'polypeptide(L)'
;MDSLISSLQKVIPFDASQRSLWISIASIAFNPTAWNIVARNEHRNRTLTRRVFGGNARIGCYFLAVMIFSFGMLRDSLYTAALLEQPQKAMLSKPWDTIVPAGLAIVGQIFVLTSTWQLGITGTFLGDYFGILMDSKVEGFPFNVLRDPMYVGSTMCFAAGALWYERPAGLLITLYVYIVYVIALRFEGPFTDMIYSTRELSKSQDKAELKKDL
;
A
#
# COMPACT_ATOMS: atom_id res chain seq x y z
N MET A 1 -10.58 21.78 19.33
CA MET A 1 -9.49 21.19 18.53
C MET A 1 -8.13 21.57 19.10
N ASP A 2 -7.92 22.84 19.44
CA ASP A 2 -6.64 23.36 19.96
C ASP A 2 -6.22 22.77 21.31
N SER A 3 -7.16 22.45 22.21
CA SER A 3 -6.84 21.81 23.49
C SER A 3 -6.36 20.35 23.35
N LEU A 4 -6.88 19.63 22.38
CA LEU A 4 -6.44 18.26 22.08
C LEU A 4 -5.04 18.26 21.46
N ILE A 5 -4.80 19.17 20.51
CA ILE A 5 -3.50 19.36 19.87
C ILE A 5 -2.44 19.74 20.91
N SER A 6 -2.74 20.70 21.79
CA SER A 6 -1.83 21.11 22.86
C SER A 6 -1.53 20.00 23.88
N SER A 7 -2.50 19.15 24.16
CA SER A 7 -2.33 18.00 25.05
C SER A 7 -1.47 16.91 24.39
N LEU A 8 -1.67 16.63 23.11
CA LEU A 8 -0.84 15.70 22.34
C LEU A 8 0.59 16.18 22.18
N GLN A 9 0.80 17.47 21.95
CA GLN A 9 2.14 18.08 21.85
C GLN A 9 2.97 18.01 23.15
N LYS A 10 2.30 17.96 24.31
CA LYS A 10 2.99 17.72 25.59
C LYS A 10 3.53 16.30 25.72
N VAL A 11 2.84 15.32 25.15
CA VAL A 11 3.22 13.91 25.22
C VAL A 11 4.13 13.53 24.06
N ILE A 12 3.76 13.91 22.86
CA ILE A 12 4.48 13.63 21.61
C ILE A 12 4.83 14.98 20.97
N PRO A 13 6.09 15.42 21.01
CA PRO A 13 6.48 16.67 20.38
C PRO A 13 6.30 16.57 18.87
N PHE A 14 5.45 17.41 18.30
CA PHE A 14 5.28 17.56 16.86
C PHE A 14 5.00 19.02 16.50
N ASP A 15 5.45 19.44 15.33
CA ASP A 15 5.23 20.78 14.80
C ASP A 15 4.25 20.72 13.63
N ALA A 16 3.01 21.15 13.89
CA ALA A 16 1.95 21.20 12.88
C ALA A 16 2.09 22.41 11.92
N SER A 17 3.00 23.34 12.16
CA SER A 17 3.24 24.49 11.28
C SER A 17 4.06 24.14 10.04
N GLN A 18 4.77 23.02 10.07
CA GLN A 18 5.62 22.56 8.97
C GLN A 18 4.81 22.11 7.77
N ARG A 19 5.05 22.73 6.62
CA ARG A 19 4.37 22.38 5.36
C ARG A 19 4.64 20.97 4.89
N SER A 20 5.88 20.49 5.10
CA SER A 20 6.31 19.13 4.74
C SER A 20 5.46 18.06 5.42
N LEU A 21 5.02 18.26 6.66
CA LEU A 21 4.11 17.37 7.37
C LEU A 21 2.81 17.16 6.59
N TRP A 22 2.16 18.25 6.20
CA TRP A 22 0.88 18.19 5.48
C TRP A 22 1.01 17.64 4.07
N ILE A 23 2.12 17.93 3.38
CA ILE A 23 2.45 17.36 2.07
C ILE A 23 2.65 15.83 2.21
N SER A 24 3.37 15.38 3.24
CA SER A 24 3.54 13.95 3.52
C SER A 24 2.20 13.27 3.81
N ILE A 25 1.37 13.83 4.69
CA ILE A 25 0.03 13.33 5.01
C ILE A 25 -0.84 13.24 3.75
N ALA A 26 -0.85 14.27 2.91
CA ALA A 26 -1.59 14.28 1.66
C ALA A 26 -1.09 13.20 0.69
N SER A 27 0.23 13.03 0.54
CA SER A 27 0.84 12.03 -0.34
C SER A 27 0.53 10.59 0.09
N ILE A 28 0.48 10.34 1.41
CA ILE A 28 0.11 9.03 1.98
C ILE A 28 -1.34 8.66 1.63
N ALA A 29 -2.28 9.59 1.77
CA ALA A 29 -3.69 9.36 1.41
C ALA A 29 -3.90 9.30 -0.10
N PHE A 30 -3.15 10.11 -0.87
CA PHE A 30 -3.27 10.19 -2.32
C PHE A 30 -3.01 8.84 -3.00
N ASN A 31 -1.92 8.16 -2.63
CA ASN A 31 -1.51 6.93 -3.31
C ASN A 31 -2.62 5.87 -3.36
N PRO A 32 -3.11 5.30 -2.26
CA PRO A 32 -4.13 4.25 -2.35
C PRO A 32 -5.44 4.78 -2.94
N THR A 33 -5.80 6.04 -2.71
CA THR A 33 -7.03 6.64 -3.25
C THR A 33 -6.96 6.78 -4.76
N ALA A 34 -5.90 7.39 -5.28
CA ALA A 34 -5.74 7.63 -6.72
C ALA A 34 -5.68 6.31 -7.50
N TRP A 35 -4.89 5.34 -7.01
CA TRP A 35 -4.73 4.07 -7.72
C TRP A 35 -5.98 3.21 -7.69
N ASN A 36 -6.75 3.22 -6.60
CA ASN A 36 -8.06 2.58 -6.55
C ASN A 36 -9.04 3.20 -7.55
N ILE A 37 -9.07 4.53 -7.68
CA ILE A 37 -9.93 5.22 -8.65
C ILE A 37 -9.51 4.86 -10.07
N VAL A 38 -8.21 4.93 -10.39
CA VAL A 38 -7.68 4.62 -11.73
C VAL A 38 -7.94 3.16 -12.10
N ALA A 39 -7.65 2.22 -11.19
CA ALA A 39 -7.86 0.79 -11.43
C ALA A 39 -9.35 0.44 -11.62
N ARG A 40 -10.25 0.97 -10.79
CA ARG A 40 -11.69 0.76 -10.96
C ARG A 40 -12.23 1.36 -12.27
N ASN A 41 -11.72 2.53 -12.65
CA ASN A 41 -12.05 3.11 -13.96
C ASN A 41 -11.53 2.22 -15.09
N GLU A 42 -10.33 1.66 -14.96
CA GLU A 42 -9.81 0.71 -15.94
C GLU A 42 -10.68 -0.54 -16.04
N HIS A 43 -11.06 -1.13 -14.92
CA HIS A 43 -11.93 -2.30 -14.91
C HIS A 43 -13.28 -2.04 -15.62
N ARG A 44 -13.88 -0.88 -15.40
CA ARG A 44 -15.19 -0.51 -15.98
C ARG A 44 -15.09 -0.07 -17.44
N ASN A 45 -14.17 0.81 -17.75
CA ASN A 45 -14.14 1.57 -19.00
C ASN A 45 -12.98 1.17 -19.93
N ARG A 46 -12.03 0.36 -19.45
CA ARG A 46 -10.81 -0.01 -20.18
C ARG A 46 -10.05 1.19 -20.72
N THR A 47 -9.98 2.29 -19.94
CA THR A 47 -9.47 3.60 -20.39
C THR A 47 -7.99 3.51 -20.77
N LEU A 48 -7.16 2.95 -19.89
CA LEU A 48 -5.73 2.76 -20.19
C LEU A 48 -5.56 1.72 -21.29
N THR A 49 -6.18 0.57 -21.17
CA THR A 49 -6.06 -0.52 -22.15
C THR A 49 -6.48 -0.07 -23.55
N ARG A 50 -7.69 0.50 -23.73
CA ARG A 50 -8.22 0.79 -25.06
C ARG A 50 -7.79 2.13 -25.61
N ARG A 51 -7.87 3.21 -24.80
CA ARG A 51 -7.66 4.58 -25.30
C ARG A 51 -6.18 4.97 -25.34
N VAL A 52 -5.36 4.46 -24.38
CA VAL A 52 -3.95 4.85 -24.27
C VAL A 52 -3.04 3.82 -24.94
N PHE A 53 -3.28 2.53 -24.69
CA PHE A 53 -2.39 1.44 -25.12
C PHE A 53 -2.98 0.51 -26.20
N GLY A 54 -3.93 1.00 -27.00
CA GLY A 54 -4.41 0.33 -28.22
C GLY A 54 -4.94 -1.10 -28.03
N GLY A 55 -5.49 -1.42 -26.84
CA GLY A 55 -6.04 -2.73 -26.49
C GLY A 55 -5.11 -3.62 -25.69
N ASN A 56 -3.86 -3.21 -25.41
CA ASN A 56 -2.91 -4.04 -24.68
C ASN A 56 -3.01 -3.82 -23.15
N ALA A 57 -3.73 -4.73 -22.47
CA ALA A 57 -3.93 -4.71 -21.03
C ALA A 57 -2.61 -4.86 -20.23
N ARG A 58 -1.64 -5.67 -20.73
CA ARG A 58 -0.36 -5.87 -20.04
C ARG A 58 0.47 -4.61 -20.01
N ILE A 59 0.56 -3.91 -21.14
CA ILE A 59 1.28 -2.62 -21.20
C ILE A 59 0.61 -1.60 -20.29
N GLY A 60 -0.73 -1.54 -20.28
CA GLY A 60 -1.50 -0.67 -19.36
C GLY A 60 -1.21 -0.97 -17.90
N CYS A 61 -1.17 -2.25 -17.51
CA CYS A 61 -0.83 -2.69 -16.15
C CYS A 61 0.61 -2.33 -15.77
N TYR A 62 1.60 -2.58 -16.64
CA TYR A 62 2.99 -2.22 -16.37
C TYR A 62 3.20 -0.71 -16.27
N PHE A 63 2.53 0.06 -17.10
CA PHE A 63 2.55 1.52 -16.98
C PHE A 63 2.01 1.96 -15.61
N LEU A 64 0.87 1.41 -15.19
CA LEU A 64 0.31 1.71 -13.86
C LEU A 64 1.26 1.27 -12.75
N ALA A 65 1.91 0.10 -12.88
CA ALA A 65 2.90 -0.39 -11.93
C ALA A 65 4.08 0.59 -11.75
N VAL A 66 4.63 1.11 -12.85
CA VAL A 66 5.71 2.11 -12.81
C VAL A 66 5.23 3.38 -12.11
N MET A 67 4.01 3.84 -12.40
CA MET A 67 3.44 5.02 -11.76
C MET A 67 3.26 4.82 -10.26
N ILE A 68 2.63 3.71 -9.83
CA ILE A 68 2.43 3.38 -8.41
C ILE A 68 3.76 3.31 -7.67
N PHE A 69 4.75 2.63 -8.25
CA PHE A 69 6.09 2.51 -7.68
C PHE A 69 6.78 3.87 -7.54
N SER A 70 6.76 4.68 -8.59
CA SER A 70 7.39 6.01 -8.59
C SER A 70 6.75 6.94 -7.55
N PHE A 71 5.42 6.96 -7.48
CA PHE A 71 4.72 7.73 -6.45
C PHE A 71 4.89 7.17 -5.04
N GLY A 72 5.12 5.85 -4.91
CA GLY A 72 5.53 5.24 -3.65
C GLY A 72 6.88 5.76 -3.19
N MET A 73 7.88 5.79 -4.07
CA MET A 73 9.21 6.36 -3.78
C MET A 73 9.13 7.86 -3.45
N LEU A 74 8.31 8.62 -4.17
CA LEU A 74 8.08 10.03 -3.88
C LEU A 74 7.46 10.21 -2.48
N ARG A 75 6.43 9.43 -2.15
CA ARG A 75 5.80 9.42 -0.83
C ARG A 75 6.82 9.17 0.28
N ASP A 76 7.70 8.18 0.11
CA ASP A 76 8.71 7.83 1.12
C ASP A 76 9.76 8.94 1.27
N SER A 77 10.14 9.60 0.17
CA SER A 77 11.00 10.78 0.20
C SER A 77 10.33 11.96 0.92
N LEU A 78 9.06 12.22 0.64
CA LEU A 78 8.28 13.27 1.30
C LEU A 78 8.09 12.99 2.80
N TYR A 79 7.91 11.71 3.16
CA TYR A 79 7.85 11.31 4.55
C TYR A 79 9.18 11.56 5.27
N THR A 80 10.29 11.16 4.68
CA THR A 80 11.62 11.39 5.25
C THR A 80 11.91 12.89 5.41
N ALA A 81 11.60 13.69 4.40
CA ALA A 81 11.75 15.15 4.48
C ALA A 81 10.91 15.75 5.64
N ALA A 82 9.64 15.32 5.75
CA ALA A 82 8.78 15.75 6.83
C ALA A 82 9.31 15.33 8.21
N LEU A 83 9.85 14.11 8.36
CA LEU A 83 10.46 13.68 9.62
C LEU A 83 11.63 14.56 10.05
N LEU A 84 12.52 14.88 9.10
CA LEU A 84 13.74 15.65 9.43
C LEU A 84 13.44 17.07 9.92
N GLU A 85 12.30 17.64 9.54
CA GLU A 85 11.84 18.97 10.02
C GLU A 85 11.10 18.90 11.37
N GLN A 86 10.70 17.72 11.85
CA GLN A 86 10.00 17.57 13.12
C GLN A 86 10.96 17.63 14.33
N PRO A 87 10.45 17.98 15.51
CA PRO A 87 11.26 17.97 16.74
C PRO A 87 11.86 16.60 17.03
N GLN A 88 13.16 16.57 17.34
CA GLN A 88 13.87 15.36 17.71
C GLN A 88 13.73 15.10 19.22
N LYS A 89 13.49 13.85 19.58
CA LYS A 89 13.44 13.38 20.95
C LYS A 89 13.80 11.90 20.98
N ALA A 90 14.83 11.54 21.72
CA ALA A 90 15.19 10.16 21.94
C ALA A 90 13.99 9.38 22.51
N MET A 91 13.64 8.28 21.84
CA MET A 91 12.51 7.41 22.22
C MET A 91 12.99 6.10 22.83
N LEU A 92 14.17 5.67 22.47
CA LEU A 92 14.78 4.42 22.93
C LEU A 92 16.18 4.69 23.49
N SER A 93 16.56 3.90 24.49
CA SER A 93 17.93 3.89 25.03
C SER A 93 18.85 3.04 24.17
N LYS A 94 20.15 3.33 24.19
CA LYS A 94 21.16 2.47 23.56
C LYS A 94 21.20 1.09 24.23
N PRO A 95 21.36 0.00 23.45
CA PRO A 95 21.51 -0.05 21.99
C PRO A 95 20.19 -0.18 21.23
N TRP A 96 19.05 -0.07 21.88
CA TRP A 96 17.72 -0.33 21.30
C TRP A 96 17.30 0.73 20.27
N ASP A 97 17.87 1.94 20.35
CA ASP A 97 17.71 3.02 19.38
C ASP A 97 18.14 2.65 17.94
N THR A 98 18.99 1.64 17.82
CA THR A 98 19.48 1.12 16.54
C THR A 98 18.88 -0.25 16.21
N ILE A 99 18.81 -1.15 17.22
CA ILE A 99 18.38 -2.54 17.01
C ILE A 99 16.89 -2.60 16.61
N VAL A 100 16.02 -1.87 17.31
CA VAL A 100 14.58 -1.92 17.06
C VAL A 100 14.21 -1.37 15.68
N PRO A 101 14.63 -0.15 15.28
CA PRO A 101 14.31 0.35 13.95
C PRO A 101 14.94 -0.47 12.82
N ALA A 102 16.16 -0.97 12.99
CA ALA A 102 16.77 -1.87 12.02
C ALA A 102 15.98 -3.18 11.86
N GLY A 103 15.58 -3.79 12.96
CA GLY A 103 14.73 -4.99 12.97
C GLY A 103 13.38 -4.75 12.28
N LEU A 104 12.70 -3.65 12.58
CA LEU A 104 11.45 -3.27 11.94
C LEU A 104 11.63 -3.05 10.43
N ALA A 105 12.70 -2.37 10.01
CA ALA A 105 12.98 -2.14 8.60
C ALA A 105 13.25 -3.45 7.87
N ILE A 106 14.07 -4.34 8.42
CA ILE A 106 14.41 -5.64 7.82
C ILE A 106 13.15 -6.50 7.68
N VAL A 107 12.39 -6.69 8.76
CA VAL A 107 11.18 -7.51 8.72
C VAL A 107 10.12 -6.90 7.80
N GLY A 108 9.95 -5.58 7.85
CA GLY A 108 9.04 -4.87 6.96
C GLY A 108 9.40 -5.06 5.49
N GLN A 109 10.67 -4.92 5.13
CA GLN A 109 11.15 -5.15 3.76
C GLN A 109 11.03 -6.62 3.34
N ILE A 110 11.26 -7.58 4.23
CA ILE A 110 11.04 -9.00 3.93
C ILE A 110 9.57 -9.21 3.53
N PHE A 111 8.61 -8.68 4.27
CA PHE A 111 7.19 -8.80 3.93
C PHE A 111 6.86 -8.13 2.58
N VAL A 112 7.37 -6.95 2.30
CA VAL A 112 7.12 -6.24 1.04
C VAL A 112 7.72 -7.00 -0.14
N LEU A 113 9.00 -7.37 -0.06
CA LEU A 113 9.71 -8.00 -1.16
C LEU A 113 9.21 -9.42 -1.45
N THR A 114 8.97 -10.23 -0.41
CA THR A 114 8.45 -11.59 -0.59
C THR A 114 7.01 -11.59 -1.10
N SER A 115 6.17 -10.63 -0.68
CA SER A 115 4.83 -10.45 -1.26
C SER A 115 4.90 -10.11 -2.74
N THR A 116 5.75 -9.15 -3.11
CA THR A 116 5.95 -8.76 -4.51
C THR A 116 6.48 -9.92 -5.34
N TRP A 117 7.37 -10.73 -4.77
CA TRP A 117 7.88 -11.94 -5.42
C TRP A 117 6.78 -12.96 -5.70
N GLN A 118 5.95 -13.25 -4.72
CA GLN A 118 4.85 -14.21 -4.82
C GLN A 118 3.73 -13.77 -5.78
N LEU A 119 3.38 -12.50 -5.75
CA LEU A 119 2.32 -11.94 -6.60
C LEU A 119 2.81 -11.61 -8.02
N GLY A 120 4.12 -11.44 -8.19
CA GLY A 120 4.68 -10.85 -9.41
C GLY A 120 4.23 -9.40 -9.61
N ILE A 121 4.66 -8.80 -10.71
CA ILE A 121 4.34 -7.39 -11.01
C ILE A 121 2.84 -7.18 -11.19
N THR A 122 2.19 -8.05 -11.97
CA THR A 122 0.76 -7.90 -12.27
C THR A 122 -0.12 -8.09 -11.04
N GLY A 123 0.16 -9.08 -10.19
CA GLY A 123 -0.59 -9.30 -8.96
C GLY A 123 -0.35 -8.22 -7.90
N THR A 124 0.86 -7.65 -7.85
CA THR A 124 1.19 -6.55 -6.92
C THR A 124 0.53 -5.22 -7.32
N PHE A 125 0.43 -4.96 -8.61
CA PHE A 125 0.03 -3.66 -9.14
C PHE A 125 -1.30 -3.71 -9.90
N LEU A 126 -2.33 -4.29 -9.26
CA LEU A 126 -3.73 -4.22 -9.69
C LEU A 126 -4.00 -4.83 -11.09
N GLY A 127 -3.26 -5.86 -11.49
CA GLY A 127 -3.45 -6.53 -12.78
C GLY A 127 -4.81 -7.18 -12.95
N ASP A 128 -5.45 -7.60 -11.86
CA ASP A 128 -6.81 -8.11 -11.82
C ASP A 128 -7.85 -7.11 -12.37
N TYR A 129 -7.64 -5.82 -12.15
CA TYR A 129 -8.47 -4.75 -12.73
C TYR A 129 -8.30 -4.59 -14.25
N PHE A 130 -7.18 -5.08 -14.79
CA PHE A 130 -6.92 -5.17 -16.24
C PHE A 130 -7.40 -6.49 -16.85
N GLY A 131 -7.96 -7.39 -16.03
CA GLY A 131 -8.35 -8.73 -16.44
C GLY A 131 -7.18 -9.73 -16.50
N ILE A 132 -6.04 -9.39 -15.91
CA ILE A 132 -4.87 -10.26 -15.77
C ILE A 132 -4.97 -10.94 -14.41
N LEU A 133 -5.65 -12.08 -14.38
CA LEU A 133 -5.95 -12.81 -13.14
C LEU A 133 -4.90 -13.88 -12.88
N MET A 134 -4.60 -14.10 -11.62
CA MET A 134 -3.77 -15.22 -11.17
C MET A 134 -4.57 -16.54 -11.27
N ASP A 135 -3.89 -17.65 -11.53
CA ASP A 135 -4.54 -18.95 -11.69
C ASP A 135 -5.14 -19.47 -10.38
N SER A 136 -4.46 -19.22 -9.26
CA SER A 136 -4.90 -19.60 -7.92
C SER A 136 -4.54 -18.52 -6.89
N LYS A 137 -5.20 -18.59 -5.73
CA LYS A 137 -4.85 -17.75 -4.59
C LYS A 137 -3.45 -18.10 -4.09
N VAL A 138 -2.67 -17.08 -3.75
CA VAL A 138 -1.35 -17.26 -3.15
C VAL A 138 -1.52 -17.60 -1.67
N GLU A 139 -0.98 -18.76 -1.28
CA GLU A 139 -1.04 -19.27 0.10
C GLU A 139 0.33 -19.43 0.76
N GLY A 140 1.42 -19.23 -0.01
CA GLY A 140 2.78 -19.32 0.50
C GLY A 140 3.18 -18.12 1.35
N PHE A 141 4.37 -18.21 2.00
CA PHE A 141 4.93 -17.08 2.74
C PHE A 141 5.05 -15.85 1.81
N PRO A 142 4.65 -14.67 2.27
CA PRO A 142 4.21 -14.29 3.61
C PRO A 142 2.68 -14.34 3.86
N PHE A 143 1.87 -14.78 2.88
CA PHE A 143 0.40 -14.77 2.96
C PHE A 143 -0.17 -15.85 3.90
N ASN A 144 0.64 -16.86 4.25
CA ASN A 144 0.32 -17.84 5.29
C ASN A 144 0.51 -17.31 6.73
N VAL A 145 1.20 -16.18 6.89
CA VAL A 145 1.45 -15.53 8.19
C VAL A 145 0.54 -14.33 8.39
N LEU A 146 0.37 -13.52 7.36
CA LEU A 146 -0.43 -12.29 7.39
C LEU A 146 -1.37 -12.27 6.16
N ARG A 147 -2.55 -11.72 6.36
CA ARG A 147 -3.50 -11.53 5.27
C ARG A 147 -3.00 -10.50 4.24
N ASP A 148 -2.47 -9.39 4.74
CA ASP A 148 -2.08 -8.24 3.93
C ASP A 148 -0.62 -7.83 4.25
N PRO A 149 0.38 -8.70 3.95
CA PRO A 149 1.75 -8.56 4.42
C PRO A 149 2.47 -7.32 3.87
N MET A 150 2.16 -6.87 2.67
CA MET A 150 2.74 -5.65 2.09
C MET A 150 2.35 -4.39 2.86
N TYR A 151 1.10 -4.28 3.27
CA TYR A 151 0.59 -3.14 4.04
C TYR A 151 1.18 -3.11 5.44
N VAL A 152 1.28 -4.28 6.08
CA VAL A 152 1.94 -4.41 7.39
C VAL A 152 3.42 -4.09 7.27
N GLY A 153 4.12 -4.67 6.30
CA GLY A 153 5.55 -4.43 6.06
C GLY A 153 5.86 -2.96 5.78
N SER A 154 5.06 -2.32 4.92
CA SER A 154 5.20 -0.88 4.66
C SER A 154 4.98 -0.05 5.94
N THR A 155 3.96 -0.34 6.74
CA THR A 155 3.72 0.34 8.01
C THR A 155 4.90 0.17 8.98
N MET A 156 5.52 -1.03 9.05
CA MET A 156 6.72 -1.26 9.83
C MET A 156 7.89 -0.41 9.35
N CYS A 157 8.07 -0.22 8.04
CA CYS A 157 9.10 0.65 7.50
C CYS A 157 8.88 2.13 7.89
N PHE A 158 7.64 2.62 7.91
CA PHE A 158 7.32 3.95 8.42
C PHE A 158 7.68 4.09 9.91
N ALA A 159 7.32 3.10 10.74
CA ALA A 159 7.70 3.08 12.15
C ALA A 159 9.22 3.05 12.34
N ALA A 160 9.90 2.24 11.53
CA ALA A 160 11.36 2.16 11.54
C ALA A 160 12.01 3.51 11.27
N GLY A 161 11.54 4.24 10.25
CA GLY A 161 12.03 5.59 9.93
C GLY A 161 11.81 6.57 11.08
N ALA A 162 10.61 6.55 11.71
CA ALA A 162 10.31 7.40 12.86
C ALA A 162 11.28 7.18 14.04
N LEU A 163 11.56 5.92 14.35
CA LEU A 163 12.47 5.54 15.43
C LEU A 163 13.93 5.81 15.08
N TRP A 164 14.35 5.53 13.84
CA TRP A 164 15.72 5.73 13.36
C TRP A 164 16.14 7.19 13.42
N TYR A 165 15.24 8.09 12.99
CA TYR A 165 15.48 9.53 13.04
C TYR A 165 15.12 10.16 14.40
N GLU A 166 14.67 9.38 15.37
CA GLU A 166 14.25 9.86 16.70
C GLU A 166 13.19 10.96 16.61
N ARG A 167 12.19 10.79 15.74
CA ARG A 167 11.13 11.77 15.50
C ARG A 167 9.77 11.21 15.96
N PRO A 168 9.31 11.53 17.18
CA PRO A 168 8.04 11.01 17.71
C PRO A 168 6.83 11.34 16.84
N ALA A 169 6.83 12.46 16.13
CA ALA A 169 5.81 12.82 15.14
C ALA A 169 5.65 11.74 14.04
N GLY A 170 6.73 11.05 13.70
CA GLY A 170 6.71 9.96 12.72
C GLY A 170 5.86 8.77 13.16
N LEU A 171 5.71 8.52 14.46
CA LEU A 171 4.81 7.49 14.97
C LEU A 171 3.34 7.86 14.76
N LEU A 172 3.00 9.15 14.87
CA LEU A 172 1.65 9.64 14.54
C LEU A 172 1.37 9.48 13.04
N ILE A 173 2.37 9.80 12.19
CA ILE A 173 2.26 9.58 10.75
C ILE A 173 2.14 8.07 10.45
N THR A 174 2.87 7.20 11.13
CA THR A 174 2.77 5.74 11.00
C THR A 174 1.38 5.23 11.35
N LEU A 175 0.79 5.72 12.43
CA LEU A 175 -0.61 5.41 12.79
C LEU A 175 -1.57 5.86 11.68
N TYR A 176 -1.35 7.04 11.13
CA TYR A 176 -2.13 7.54 10.01
C TYR A 176 -1.99 6.65 8.76
N VAL A 177 -0.76 6.23 8.42
CA VAL A 177 -0.50 5.25 7.34
C VAL A 177 -1.31 3.98 7.55
N TYR A 178 -1.26 3.42 8.76
CA TYR A 178 -2.01 2.22 9.10
C TYR A 178 -3.52 2.41 8.89
N ILE A 179 -4.09 3.52 9.36
CA ILE A 179 -5.51 3.84 9.19
C ILE A 179 -5.87 3.94 7.70
N VAL A 180 -5.06 4.67 6.91
CA VAL A 180 -5.27 4.81 5.47
C VAL A 180 -5.23 3.46 4.76
N TYR A 181 -4.31 2.58 5.14
CA TYR A 181 -4.21 1.24 4.56
C TYR A 181 -5.39 0.34 4.94
N VAL A 182 -5.84 0.37 6.19
CA VAL A 182 -7.05 -0.35 6.61
C VAL A 182 -8.27 0.11 5.82
N ILE A 183 -8.40 1.41 5.58
CA ILE A 183 -9.47 1.97 4.75
C ILE A 183 -9.34 1.49 3.31
N ALA A 184 -8.14 1.56 2.70
CA ALA A 184 -7.91 1.10 1.34
C ALA A 184 -8.28 -0.37 1.15
N LEU A 185 -7.86 -1.24 2.07
CA LEU A 185 -8.16 -2.68 2.06
C LEU A 185 -9.67 -2.98 2.13
N ARG A 186 -10.46 -2.15 2.81
CA ARG A 186 -11.92 -2.28 2.82
C ARG A 186 -12.56 -2.01 1.45
N PHE A 187 -11.89 -1.28 0.60
CA PHE A 187 -12.34 -1.04 -0.78
C PHE A 187 -11.74 -2.04 -1.76
N GLU A 188 -10.48 -2.40 -1.61
CA GLU A 188 -9.78 -3.33 -2.51
C GLU A 188 -10.29 -4.77 -2.37
N GLY A 189 -10.33 -5.29 -1.16
CA GLY A 189 -10.67 -6.69 -0.89
C GLY A 189 -12.00 -7.13 -1.51
N PRO A 190 -13.15 -6.50 -1.20
CA PRO A 190 -14.44 -6.88 -1.76
C PRO A 190 -14.50 -6.74 -3.29
N PHE A 191 -13.75 -5.80 -3.87
CA PHE A 191 -13.73 -5.59 -5.31
C PHE A 191 -12.93 -6.69 -6.02
N THR A 192 -11.78 -7.05 -5.48
CA THR A 192 -10.97 -8.18 -5.95
C THR A 192 -11.75 -9.50 -5.81
N ASP A 193 -12.39 -9.75 -4.66
CA ASP A 193 -13.24 -10.92 -4.45
C ASP A 193 -14.38 -11.01 -5.50
N MET A 194 -15.00 -9.90 -5.87
CA MET A 194 -16.01 -9.82 -6.91
C MET A 194 -15.44 -10.22 -8.28
N ILE A 195 -14.25 -9.73 -8.65
CA ILE A 195 -13.60 -10.06 -9.93
C ILE A 195 -13.34 -11.57 -10.02
N TYR A 196 -12.78 -12.16 -8.97
CA TYR A 196 -12.47 -13.59 -8.96
C TYR A 196 -13.71 -14.47 -8.92
N SER A 197 -14.74 -14.13 -8.13
CA SER A 197 -16.00 -14.87 -8.09
C SER A 197 -16.73 -14.84 -9.43
N THR A 198 -16.73 -13.70 -10.13
CA THR A 198 -17.32 -13.58 -11.47
C THR A 198 -16.63 -14.52 -12.47
N ARG A 199 -15.29 -14.63 -12.42
CA ARG A 199 -14.54 -15.57 -13.25
C ARG A 199 -14.93 -17.03 -12.99
N GLU A 200 -15.07 -17.43 -11.73
CA GLU A 200 -15.42 -18.81 -11.37
C GLU A 200 -16.85 -19.17 -11.83
N LEU A 201 -17.78 -18.22 -11.72
CA LEU A 201 -19.14 -18.38 -12.24
C LEU A 201 -19.15 -18.59 -13.77
N SER A 202 -18.41 -17.77 -14.52
CA SER A 202 -18.30 -17.91 -15.98
C SER A 202 -17.71 -19.27 -16.36
N LYS A 203 -16.62 -19.71 -15.74
CA LYS A 203 -16.03 -21.03 -15.97
C LYS A 203 -17.00 -22.19 -15.68
N SER A 204 -17.85 -22.03 -14.67
CA SER A 204 -18.84 -23.05 -14.30
C SER A 204 -19.97 -23.13 -15.32
N GLN A 205 -20.39 -21.98 -15.87
CA GLN A 205 -21.40 -21.92 -16.95
C GLN A 205 -20.88 -22.55 -18.24
N ASP A 206 -19.66 -22.19 -18.68
CA ASP A 206 -19.04 -22.78 -19.88
C ASP A 206 -18.93 -24.30 -19.78
N LYS A 207 -18.54 -24.82 -18.59
CA LYS A 207 -18.49 -26.28 -18.35
C LYS A 207 -19.87 -26.94 -18.37
N ALA A 208 -20.91 -26.24 -17.91
CA ALA A 208 -22.28 -26.78 -17.91
C ALA A 208 -22.87 -26.81 -19.33
N GLU A 209 -22.57 -25.81 -20.17
CA GLU A 209 -22.97 -25.78 -21.58
C GLU A 209 -22.27 -26.88 -22.36
N LEU A 210 -20.95 -27.06 -22.21
CA LEU A 210 -20.18 -28.09 -22.88
C LEU A 210 -20.70 -29.54 -22.57
N LYS A 211 -21.26 -29.74 -21.35
CA LYS A 211 -21.83 -31.01 -20.95
C LYS A 211 -23.25 -31.26 -21.52
N LYS A 212 -23.94 -30.24 -21.99
CA LYS A 212 -25.25 -30.39 -22.62
C LYS A 212 -25.16 -30.73 -24.11
N ASP A 213 -24.02 -30.40 -24.72
CA ASP A 213 -23.75 -30.62 -26.14
C ASP A 213 -23.07 -31.99 -26.43
N LEU A 214 -22.80 -32.77 -25.38
CA LEU A 214 -22.27 -34.14 -25.41
C LEU A 214 -23.37 -35.17 -25.08
#